data_c8c0f1bf606d9ce8c904d421fbaea00d
#
_entry.id   c8c0f1bf606d9ce8c904d421fbaea00d
#
_cell.length_a   1.000
_cell.length_b   1.000
_cell.length_c   1.000
_cell.angle_alpha   90.00
_cell.angle_beta   90.00
_cell.angle_gamma   90.00
#
_symmetry.space_group_name_H-M   'P 1'
#
loop_
_entity.id
_entity.type
_entity.pdbx_description
1 polymer ?
#
loop_
_entity_poly.entity_id
_entity_poly.type
_entity_poly.pdbx_seq_one_letter_code
_entity_poly.pdbx_strand_id
1 'polypeptide(L)'
;DIFNEKISNYENDPLFCEKLYTILKKGNYDFCFSINFFPLISEVCHDTDTLYVSWNCDAPLLAMYHRNVFFDTNIIFEFDYNNLIEFKNMGVTNIYYLPLAANVKRYDQLLTKNNPFTEPPLPKSTDTLHEYTETDSATYPVQNFSKPAQPLTGYDISFVGSLYEKNSYDKIQSDLPDYLTGYLDGAIFAQTQVSGGNILENLLTPEICSMIEEITDYKKSDDSFVTTKKLFSTTVLGFKAASVTRTNNLNKLSKNFIHKVHLFTDSDTSTL
;
A
#
# COMPACT_ATOMS: atom_id res chain seq x y z
N ASP A 1 8.90 24.92 2.58
CA ASP A 1 8.25 25.19 1.29
C ASP A 1 7.51 23.95 0.80
N ILE A 2 6.51 24.13 -0.05
CA ILE A 2 5.77 23.04 -0.68
C ILE A 2 6.05 23.09 -2.20
N PHE A 3 6.60 21.99 -2.72
CA PHE A 3 6.78 21.79 -4.15
C PHE A 3 5.56 21.04 -4.71
N ASN A 4 4.69 21.78 -5.40
CA ASN A 4 3.42 21.25 -5.91
C ASN A 4 3.46 21.10 -7.43
N GLU A 5 4.26 20.16 -7.92
CA GLU A 5 4.36 19.81 -9.34
C GLU A 5 3.95 18.35 -9.53
N LYS A 6 3.23 18.08 -10.61
CA LYS A 6 2.80 16.73 -10.93
C LYS A 6 3.87 16.01 -11.75
N ILE A 7 4.24 14.82 -11.33
CA ILE A 7 5.07 13.90 -12.11
C ILE A 7 4.21 13.36 -13.27
N SER A 8 4.64 13.58 -14.49
CA SER A 8 3.95 13.10 -15.70
C SER A 8 4.31 11.67 -16.06
N ASN A 9 5.55 11.27 -15.79
CA ASN A 9 6.06 9.91 -15.95
C ASN A 9 7.01 9.58 -14.79
N TYR A 10 6.67 8.57 -14.01
CA TYR A 10 7.41 8.18 -12.80
C TYR A 10 8.80 7.62 -13.08
N GLU A 11 9.08 7.17 -14.30
CA GLU A 11 10.39 6.63 -14.69
C GLU A 11 11.28 7.69 -15.35
N ASN A 12 10.70 8.67 -16.05
CA ASN A 12 11.46 9.69 -16.74
C ASN A 12 10.65 10.97 -16.94
N ASP A 13 10.92 12.01 -16.16
CA ASP A 13 10.31 13.33 -16.27
C ASP A 13 11.37 14.43 -16.15
N PRO A 14 12.10 14.75 -17.24
CA PRO A 14 13.17 15.75 -17.21
C PRO A 14 12.71 17.13 -16.74
N LEU A 15 11.47 17.51 -17.10
CA LEU A 15 10.93 18.83 -16.72
C LEU A 15 10.69 18.93 -15.21
N PHE A 16 10.14 17.88 -14.63
CA PHE A 16 9.97 17.78 -13.18
C PHE A 16 11.32 17.84 -12.47
N CYS A 17 12.28 17.02 -12.93
CA CYS A 17 13.63 16.95 -12.35
C CYS A 17 14.35 18.30 -12.42
N GLU A 18 14.29 19.00 -13.57
CA GLU A 18 14.92 20.32 -13.75
C GLU A 18 14.35 21.37 -12.80
N LYS A 19 13.03 21.41 -12.65
CA LYS A 19 12.35 22.32 -11.71
C LYS A 19 12.78 22.04 -10.28
N LEU A 20 12.73 20.77 -9.85
CA LEU A 20 13.12 20.37 -8.51
C LEU A 20 14.60 20.68 -8.25
N TYR A 21 15.49 20.33 -9.18
CA TYR A 21 16.93 20.64 -9.12
C TYR A 21 17.18 22.13 -8.92
N THR A 22 16.49 22.97 -9.71
CA THR A 22 16.64 24.42 -9.63
C THR A 22 16.24 24.96 -8.26
N ILE A 23 15.18 24.43 -7.66
CA ILE A 23 14.71 24.83 -6.34
C ILE A 23 15.70 24.38 -5.26
N LEU A 24 16.14 23.13 -5.29
CA LEU A 24 17.07 22.60 -4.28
C LEU A 24 18.42 23.32 -4.33
N LYS A 25 18.94 23.62 -5.52
CA LYS A 25 20.21 24.36 -5.65
C LYS A 25 20.14 25.84 -5.27
N LYS A 26 18.98 26.48 -5.42
CA LYS A 26 18.78 27.89 -5.02
C LYS A 26 18.42 28.04 -3.54
N GLY A 27 17.74 27.05 -2.99
CA GLY A 27 17.35 27.01 -1.58
C GLY A 27 18.46 26.44 -0.72
N ASN A 28 18.37 26.72 0.56
CA ASN A 28 19.24 26.11 1.58
C ASN A 28 18.36 25.17 2.41
N TYR A 29 17.98 24.04 1.80
CA TYR A 29 17.11 23.05 2.41
C TYR A 29 17.93 21.98 3.13
N ASP A 30 17.55 21.65 4.35
CA ASP A 30 18.17 20.55 5.10
C ASP A 30 17.78 19.19 4.53
N PHE A 31 16.56 19.06 4.01
CA PHE A 31 16.07 17.83 3.37
C PHE A 31 14.86 18.11 2.47
N CYS A 32 14.61 17.17 1.54
CA CYS A 32 13.37 17.05 0.78
C CYS A 32 12.53 15.92 1.38
N PHE A 33 11.20 16.11 1.54
CA PHE A 33 10.29 15.11 2.10
C PHE A 33 9.17 14.75 1.14
N SER A 34 8.83 13.47 1.05
CA SER A 34 7.62 13.01 0.35
C SER A 34 6.88 11.90 1.10
N ILE A 35 5.57 11.79 0.85
CA ILE A 35 4.81 10.58 1.13
C ILE A 35 5.04 9.62 -0.03
N ASN A 36 5.44 8.39 0.27
CA ASN A 36 5.98 7.40 -0.64
C ASN A 36 7.32 7.78 -1.28
N PHE A 37 8.09 6.77 -1.63
CA PHE A 37 9.37 6.92 -2.30
C PHE A 37 9.17 7.17 -3.80
N PHE A 38 9.89 8.16 -4.34
CA PHE A 38 9.93 8.49 -5.77
C PHE A 38 11.36 8.45 -6.28
N PRO A 39 11.70 7.56 -7.24
CA PRO A 39 13.05 7.46 -7.79
C PRO A 39 13.57 8.78 -8.36
N LEU A 40 12.73 9.56 -9.05
CA LEU A 40 13.11 10.87 -9.62
C LEU A 40 13.47 11.90 -8.55
N ILE A 41 12.75 11.92 -7.43
CA ILE A 41 13.09 12.82 -6.30
C ILE A 41 14.40 12.38 -5.67
N SER A 42 14.58 11.09 -5.47
CA SER A 42 15.82 10.51 -4.95
C SER A 42 17.03 10.86 -5.82
N GLU A 43 16.89 10.79 -7.15
CA GLU A 43 17.94 11.15 -8.10
C GLU A 43 18.33 12.63 -7.98
N VAL A 44 17.34 13.53 -8.05
CA VAL A 44 17.61 14.97 -7.93
C VAL A 44 18.21 15.35 -6.58
N CYS A 45 17.77 14.71 -5.51
CA CYS A 45 18.33 14.94 -4.18
C CYS A 45 19.78 14.44 -4.09
N HIS A 46 20.09 13.29 -4.69
CA HIS A 46 21.46 12.77 -4.79
C HIS A 46 22.36 13.74 -5.58
N ASP A 47 21.92 14.23 -6.76
CA ASP A 47 22.67 15.17 -7.60
C ASP A 47 22.87 16.55 -6.94
N THR A 48 22.02 16.92 -6.02
CA THR A 48 22.11 18.21 -5.30
C THR A 48 22.76 18.09 -3.92
N ASP A 49 23.16 16.89 -3.50
CA ASP A 49 23.67 16.59 -2.15
C ASP A 49 22.68 17.02 -1.04
N THR A 50 21.39 16.78 -1.32
CA THR A 50 20.29 17.09 -0.39
C THR A 50 19.74 15.79 0.19
N LEU A 51 19.51 15.72 1.50
CA LEU A 51 18.84 14.54 2.08
C LEU A 51 17.44 14.36 1.52
N TYR A 52 17.08 13.13 1.15
CA TYR A 52 15.74 12.77 0.76
C TYR A 52 15.09 11.88 1.81
N VAL A 53 14.04 12.38 2.45
CA VAL A 53 13.26 11.66 3.45
C VAL A 53 11.94 11.22 2.82
N SER A 54 11.67 9.94 2.77
CA SER A 54 10.38 9.40 2.32
C SER A 54 9.70 8.59 3.42
N TRP A 55 8.37 8.74 3.52
CA TRP A 55 7.54 7.90 4.37
C TRP A 55 6.57 7.10 3.52
N ASN A 56 6.83 5.81 3.40
CA ASN A 56 6.00 4.90 2.62
C ASN A 56 4.71 4.58 3.37
N CYS A 57 3.58 4.77 2.69
CA CYS A 57 2.24 4.53 3.19
C CYS A 57 1.47 3.52 2.33
N ASP A 58 2.05 3.08 1.21
CA ASP A 58 1.50 2.09 0.30
C ASP A 58 2.37 0.82 0.30
N ALA A 59 1.74 -0.35 0.33
CA ALA A 59 2.37 -1.65 0.19
C ALA A 59 1.51 -2.58 -0.69
N PRO A 60 2.07 -3.14 -1.77
CA PRO A 60 3.43 -2.97 -2.27
C PRO A 60 3.66 -1.61 -2.94
N LEU A 61 4.84 -1.03 -2.75
CA LEU A 61 5.28 0.19 -3.45
C LEU A 61 6.37 -0.18 -4.46
N LEU A 62 5.99 -0.35 -5.74
CA LEU A 62 6.91 -0.82 -6.79
C LEU A 62 8.04 0.17 -7.07
N ALA A 63 7.84 1.46 -6.82
CA ALA A 63 8.88 2.49 -6.94
C ALA A 63 10.12 2.22 -6.08
N MET A 64 9.99 1.44 -5.01
CA MET A 64 11.12 1.00 -4.18
C MET A 64 12.06 0.02 -4.89
N TYR A 65 11.59 -0.69 -5.93
CA TYR A 65 12.41 -1.63 -6.71
C TYR A 65 13.19 -0.92 -7.82
N HIS A 66 13.78 0.23 -7.50
CA HIS A 66 14.58 1.05 -8.40
C HIS A 66 15.98 1.26 -7.81
N ARG A 67 17.03 1.30 -8.66
CA ARG A 67 18.42 1.43 -8.19
C ARG A 67 18.65 2.63 -7.25
N ASN A 68 17.90 3.70 -7.43
CA ASN A 68 18.03 4.91 -6.60
C ASN A 68 17.68 4.68 -5.12
N VAL A 69 17.02 3.56 -4.77
CA VAL A 69 16.75 3.20 -3.36
C VAL A 69 18.04 3.03 -2.54
N PHE A 70 19.16 2.72 -3.21
CA PHE A 70 20.45 2.49 -2.56
C PHE A 70 21.27 3.77 -2.35
N PHE A 71 20.80 4.94 -2.79
CA PHE A 71 21.53 6.19 -2.58
C PHE A 71 21.66 6.50 -1.08
N ASP A 72 22.84 6.94 -0.68
CA ASP A 72 23.17 7.30 0.71
C ASP A 72 22.49 8.57 1.19
N THR A 73 22.01 9.40 0.25
CA THR A 73 21.18 10.58 0.54
C THR A 73 19.77 10.24 0.95
N ASN A 74 19.31 8.99 0.80
CA ASN A 74 17.95 8.59 1.20
C ASN A 74 17.87 8.28 2.69
N ILE A 75 16.73 8.64 3.28
CA ILE A 75 16.23 8.17 4.59
C ILE A 75 14.79 7.69 4.35
N ILE A 76 14.57 6.38 4.40
CA ILE A 76 13.29 5.78 4.03
C ILE A 76 12.61 5.25 5.27
N PHE A 77 11.39 5.70 5.53
CA PHE A 77 10.52 5.14 6.56
C PHE A 77 9.50 4.21 5.92
N GLU A 78 9.46 2.96 6.39
CA GLU A 78 8.60 1.90 5.88
C GLU A 78 7.62 1.46 6.97
N PHE A 79 6.32 1.42 6.65
CA PHE A 79 5.30 1.02 7.61
C PHE A 79 5.05 -0.49 7.62
N ASP A 80 5.31 -1.19 6.52
CA ASP A 80 5.20 -2.64 6.43
C ASP A 80 6.52 -3.29 6.85
N TYR A 81 6.46 -4.06 7.94
CA TYR A 81 7.65 -4.69 8.50
C TYR A 81 8.26 -5.74 7.57
N ASN A 82 7.46 -6.45 6.78
CA ASN A 82 7.97 -7.45 5.83
C ASN A 82 8.73 -6.76 4.69
N ASN A 83 8.20 -5.65 4.15
CA ASN A 83 8.92 -4.84 3.16
C ASN A 83 10.23 -4.28 3.73
N LEU A 84 10.22 -3.78 4.97
CA LEU A 84 11.46 -3.35 5.63
C LEU A 84 12.53 -4.44 5.61
N ILE A 85 12.16 -5.66 6.02
CA ILE A 85 13.10 -6.80 6.06
C ILE A 85 13.55 -7.18 4.64
N GLU A 86 12.64 -7.18 3.67
CA GLU A 86 12.96 -7.46 2.26
C GLU A 86 14.03 -6.49 1.75
N PHE A 87 13.83 -5.17 1.88
CA PHE A 87 14.78 -4.17 1.40
C PHE A 87 16.09 -4.14 2.19
N LYS A 88 16.07 -4.39 3.49
CA LYS A 88 17.31 -4.58 4.27
C LYS A 88 18.13 -5.77 3.77
N ASN A 89 17.49 -6.88 3.46
CA ASN A 89 18.16 -8.07 2.92
C ASN A 89 18.73 -7.82 1.50
N MET A 90 18.12 -6.90 0.74
CA MET A 90 18.65 -6.44 -0.56
C MET A 90 19.83 -5.46 -0.42
N GLY A 91 20.14 -4.99 0.79
CA GLY A 91 21.27 -4.11 1.07
C GLY A 91 20.91 -2.62 1.22
N VAL A 92 19.64 -2.26 1.29
CA VAL A 92 19.22 -0.88 1.62
C VAL A 92 19.54 -0.60 3.09
N THR A 93 20.46 0.32 3.35
CA THR A 93 20.96 0.60 4.70
C THR A 93 20.15 1.65 5.45
N ASN A 94 19.67 2.68 4.75
CA ASN A 94 18.98 3.83 5.34
C ASN A 94 17.46 3.67 5.30
N ILE A 95 16.95 2.50 5.70
CA ILE A 95 15.53 2.20 5.80
C ILE A 95 15.16 1.83 7.24
N TYR A 96 14.09 2.44 7.74
CA TYR A 96 13.67 2.36 9.14
C TYR A 96 12.19 2.05 9.25
N TYR A 97 11.81 1.35 10.33
CA TYR A 97 10.42 1.07 10.60
C TYR A 97 9.70 2.30 11.18
N LEU A 98 8.62 2.72 10.53
CA LEU A 98 7.72 3.75 11.06
C LEU A 98 6.27 3.38 10.71
N PRO A 99 5.50 2.81 11.65
CA PRO A 99 4.13 2.39 11.40
C PRO A 99 3.22 3.58 11.08
N LEU A 100 2.13 3.30 10.36
CA LEU A 100 1.07 4.28 10.17
C LEU A 100 0.38 4.59 11.50
N ALA A 101 -0.05 5.83 11.67
CA ALA A 101 -0.69 6.30 12.88
C ALA A 101 -2.06 6.94 12.59
N ALA A 102 -2.97 6.81 13.55
CA ALA A 102 -4.23 7.52 13.51
C ALA A 102 -4.09 8.97 13.99
N ASN A 103 -4.75 9.92 13.31
CA ASN A 103 -4.84 11.29 13.76
C ASN A 103 -5.88 11.41 14.89
N VAL A 104 -5.47 11.08 16.12
CA VAL A 104 -6.36 11.03 17.30
C VAL A 104 -7.06 12.37 17.51
N LYS A 105 -6.36 13.50 17.41
CA LYS A 105 -6.96 14.83 17.58
C LYS A 105 -8.10 15.11 16.60
N ARG A 106 -7.95 14.68 15.35
CA ARG A 106 -9.01 14.80 14.32
C ARG A 106 -10.22 13.93 14.65
N TYR A 107 -9.98 12.69 15.08
CA TYR A 107 -11.08 11.78 15.42
C TYR A 107 -11.82 12.24 16.68
N ASP A 108 -11.12 12.73 17.70
CA ASP A 108 -11.74 13.29 18.90
C ASP A 108 -12.63 14.50 18.57
N GLN A 109 -12.16 15.39 17.67
CA GLN A 109 -12.96 16.53 17.22
C GLN A 109 -14.22 16.12 16.43
N LEU A 110 -14.15 15.05 15.63
CA LEU A 110 -15.29 14.53 14.90
C LEU A 110 -16.31 13.88 15.85
N LEU A 111 -15.84 13.13 16.84
CA LEU A 111 -16.68 12.53 17.87
C LEU A 111 -17.39 13.59 18.72
N THR A 112 -16.69 14.65 19.14
CA THR A 112 -17.28 15.72 19.95
C THR A 112 -18.28 16.58 19.20
N LYS A 113 -18.09 16.80 17.90
CA LYS A 113 -19.05 17.58 17.07
C LYS A 113 -20.35 16.85 16.79
N ASN A 114 -20.33 15.52 16.74
CA ASN A 114 -21.47 14.70 16.30
C ASN A 114 -22.03 13.80 17.43
N ASN A 115 -21.51 13.90 18.65
CA ASN A 115 -21.92 12.98 19.71
C ASN A 115 -22.94 13.64 20.65
N PRO A 116 -24.20 13.19 20.68
CA PRO A 116 -25.17 13.59 21.68
C PRO A 116 -24.88 12.97 23.07
N PHE A 117 -23.90 12.09 23.19
CA PHE A 117 -23.52 11.44 24.45
C PHE A 117 -22.20 12.05 24.96
N THR A 118 -22.33 12.96 25.92
CA THR A 118 -21.20 13.45 26.69
C THR A 118 -20.76 12.37 27.69
N GLU A 119 -19.85 11.49 27.27
CA GLU A 119 -19.09 10.71 28.24
C GLU A 119 -17.98 11.60 28.86
N PRO A 120 -17.70 11.45 30.16
CA PRO A 120 -16.64 12.21 30.81
C PRO A 120 -15.29 11.89 30.15
N PRO A 121 -14.36 12.86 30.10
CA PRO A 121 -13.05 12.64 29.49
C PRO A 121 -12.31 11.50 30.19
N LEU A 122 -11.77 10.59 29.39
CA LEU A 122 -10.89 9.54 29.86
C LEU A 122 -9.75 10.15 30.71
N PRO A 123 -9.37 9.53 31.83
CA PRO A 123 -8.29 10.03 32.66
C PRO A 123 -7.02 10.18 31.82
N LYS A 124 -6.37 11.33 31.93
CA LYS A 124 -5.10 11.61 31.25
C LYS A 124 -4.09 10.53 31.66
N SER A 125 -3.64 9.74 30.70
CA SER A 125 -2.52 8.83 30.92
C SER A 125 -1.30 9.70 31.30
N THR A 126 -0.77 9.50 32.47
CA THR A 126 0.53 10.04 32.86
C THR A 126 1.59 9.34 32.02
N ASP A 127 2.30 10.14 31.23
CA ASP A 127 3.41 9.72 30.39
C ASP A 127 4.46 8.96 31.21
N THR A 128 4.55 7.67 30.94
CA THR A 128 5.78 6.92 31.16
C THR A 128 6.13 6.26 29.82
N LEU A 129 7.11 6.84 29.14
CA LEU A 129 7.80 6.21 28.02
C LEU A 129 8.42 4.91 28.53
N HIS A 130 7.82 3.78 28.17
CA HIS A 130 8.47 2.48 28.33
C HIS A 130 9.41 2.25 27.14
N GLU A 131 10.70 2.14 27.43
CA GLU A 131 11.70 1.58 26.52
C GLU A 131 11.26 0.19 26.11
N TYR A 132 11.08 -0.01 24.79
CA TYR A 132 10.81 -1.34 24.23
C TYR A 132 12.11 -2.15 24.22
N THR A 133 12.18 -3.16 25.08
CA THR A 133 13.17 -4.22 24.98
C THR A 133 12.62 -5.39 24.14
N GLU A 134 13.43 -5.95 23.26
CA GLU A 134 13.10 -6.94 22.21
C GLU A 134 12.59 -8.33 22.68
N THR A 135 12.01 -8.50 23.86
CA THR A 135 11.70 -9.83 24.41
C THR A 135 10.25 -10.08 24.82
N ASP A 136 9.28 -9.27 24.43
CA ASP A 136 7.90 -9.58 24.79
C ASP A 136 7.04 -9.96 23.57
N SER A 137 6.76 -11.27 23.44
CA SER A 137 5.63 -11.77 22.69
C SER A 137 4.34 -11.27 23.36
N ALA A 138 3.89 -10.09 23.02
CA ALA A 138 2.70 -9.47 23.57
C ALA A 138 1.45 -10.24 23.10
N THR A 139 0.92 -11.10 23.95
CA THR A 139 -0.48 -11.52 23.93
C THR A 139 -1.32 -10.27 24.25
N TYR A 140 -1.89 -9.64 23.24
CA TYR A 140 -2.88 -8.56 23.45
C TYR A 140 -4.06 -9.13 24.25
N PRO A 141 -4.46 -8.49 25.37
CA PRO A 141 -5.66 -8.91 26.07
C PRO A 141 -6.86 -8.72 25.14
N VAL A 142 -7.55 -9.82 24.83
CA VAL A 142 -8.85 -9.76 24.16
C VAL A 142 -9.79 -9.03 25.11
N GLN A 143 -10.05 -7.75 24.84
CA GLN A 143 -11.10 -7.02 25.56
C GLN A 143 -12.44 -7.68 25.22
N ASN A 144 -13.09 -8.25 26.22
CA ASN A 144 -14.46 -8.70 26.11
C ASN A 144 -15.34 -7.47 25.88
N PHE A 145 -15.71 -7.21 24.62
CA PHE A 145 -16.72 -6.23 24.26
C PHE A 145 -18.09 -6.73 24.75
N SER A 146 -18.40 -6.47 25.99
CA SER A 146 -19.74 -6.69 26.55
C SER A 146 -20.65 -5.52 26.18
N LYS A 147 -21.46 -5.71 25.18
CA LYS A 147 -22.52 -4.97 24.49
C LYS A 147 -22.05 -4.32 23.17
N PRO A 148 -22.76 -4.57 22.07
CA PRO A 148 -22.55 -3.81 20.85
C PRO A 148 -22.89 -2.35 21.14
N ALA A 149 -21.93 -1.46 20.97
CA ALA A 149 -22.18 -0.03 20.93
C ALA A 149 -23.24 0.22 19.85
N GLN A 150 -24.26 1.02 20.15
CA GLN A 150 -25.22 1.42 19.12
C GLN A 150 -24.45 2.15 18.01
N PRO A 151 -24.73 1.85 16.73
CA PRO A 151 -24.01 2.45 15.63
C PRO A 151 -24.18 3.97 15.65
N LEU A 152 -23.09 4.70 15.79
CA LEU A 152 -23.01 6.17 15.85
C LEU A 152 -23.55 6.84 14.55
N THR A 153 -23.73 6.08 13.48
CA THR A 153 -24.00 6.58 12.13
C THR A 153 -25.33 6.11 11.53
N GLY A 154 -26.05 5.20 12.17
CA GLY A 154 -27.24 4.60 11.59
C GLY A 154 -26.99 3.57 10.49
N TYR A 155 -25.71 3.17 10.24
CA TYR A 155 -25.33 2.09 9.35
C TYR A 155 -24.95 0.85 10.16
N ASP A 156 -25.51 -0.30 9.78
CA ASP A 156 -25.21 -1.56 10.48
C ASP A 156 -23.84 -2.10 10.08
N ILE A 157 -23.55 -2.11 8.77
CA ILE A 157 -22.26 -2.51 8.18
C ILE A 157 -21.90 -1.48 7.12
N SER A 158 -20.65 -1.03 7.10
CA SER A 158 -20.15 -0.14 6.07
C SER A 158 -18.85 -0.66 5.47
N PHE A 159 -18.71 -0.51 4.16
CA PHE A 159 -17.47 -0.73 3.42
C PHE A 159 -17.03 0.59 2.80
N VAL A 160 -15.76 0.94 3.00
CA VAL A 160 -15.14 2.12 2.39
C VAL A 160 -13.91 1.68 1.63
N GLY A 161 -13.86 1.91 0.32
CA GLY A 161 -12.71 1.56 -0.51
C GLY A 161 -13.06 1.14 -1.93
N SER A 162 -12.02 0.86 -2.74
CA SER A 162 -12.16 0.35 -4.11
C SER A 162 -12.49 -1.14 -4.13
N LEU A 163 -13.24 -1.57 -5.13
CA LEU A 163 -13.48 -2.99 -5.42
C LEU A 163 -12.43 -3.59 -6.37
N TYR A 164 -11.54 -2.76 -6.93
CA TYR A 164 -10.55 -3.14 -7.95
C TYR A 164 -11.15 -3.83 -9.19
N GLU A 165 -12.37 -3.41 -9.58
CA GLU A 165 -13.06 -3.92 -10.77
C GLU A 165 -12.32 -3.57 -12.06
N LYS A 166 -11.54 -2.47 -12.04
CA LYS A 166 -10.65 -2.07 -13.14
C LYS A 166 -9.21 -2.44 -12.79
N ASN A 167 -8.87 -3.71 -12.93
CA ASN A 167 -7.53 -4.21 -12.66
C ASN A 167 -6.75 -4.51 -13.95
N SER A 168 -5.43 -4.69 -13.82
CA SER A 168 -4.56 -4.93 -14.96
C SER A 168 -4.72 -6.34 -15.53
N TYR A 169 -5.11 -7.32 -14.71
CA TYR A 169 -5.31 -8.70 -15.20
C TYR A 169 -6.43 -8.77 -16.22
N ASP A 170 -7.60 -8.17 -15.93
CA ASP A 170 -8.74 -8.21 -16.85
C ASP A 170 -8.45 -7.52 -18.19
N LYS A 171 -7.49 -6.59 -18.23
CA LYS A 171 -7.09 -5.93 -19.48
C LYS A 171 -6.25 -6.81 -20.40
N ILE A 172 -5.45 -7.69 -19.82
CA ILE A 172 -4.54 -8.56 -20.58
C ILE A 172 -5.08 -9.96 -20.80
N GLN A 173 -6.12 -10.37 -20.06
CA GLN A 173 -6.64 -11.74 -20.06
C GLN A 173 -7.02 -12.24 -21.46
N SER A 174 -7.63 -11.37 -22.29
CA SER A 174 -8.02 -11.73 -23.66
C SER A 174 -6.85 -12.01 -24.60
N ASP A 175 -5.67 -11.52 -24.28
CA ASP A 175 -4.47 -11.64 -25.11
C ASP A 175 -3.62 -12.86 -24.69
N LEU A 176 -3.98 -13.49 -23.56
CA LEU A 176 -3.29 -14.65 -23.04
C LEU A 176 -3.80 -15.95 -23.70
N PRO A 177 -2.92 -16.94 -23.97
CA PRO A 177 -3.34 -18.27 -24.40
C PRO A 177 -4.20 -18.97 -23.34
N ASP A 178 -5.13 -19.83 -23.77
CA ASP A 178 -6.06 -20.55 -22.89
C ASP A 178 -5.38 -21.28 -21.73
N TYR A 179 -4.23 -21.91 -21.99
CA TYR A 179 -3.45 -22.58 -20.94
C TYR A 179 -3.00 -21.61 -19.84
N LEU A 180 -2.43 -20.47 -20.23
CA LEU A 180 -1.91 -19.49 -19.29
C LEU A 180 -3.05 -18.80 -18.54
N THR A 181 -4.14 -18.45 -19.25
CA THR A 181 -5.37 -17.92 -18.63
C THR A 181 -5.89 -18.88 -17.56
N GLY A 182 -6.07 -20.17 -17.91
CA GLY A 182 -6.56 -21.17 -16.97
C GLY A 182 -5.64 -21.35 -15.76
N TYR A 183 -4.33 -21.30 -15.96
CA TYR A 183 -3.35 -21.37 -14.87
C TYR A 183 -3.45 -20.17 -13.92
N LEU A 184 -3.47 -18.96 -14.48
CA LEU A 184 -3.53 -17.71 -13.67
C LEU A 184 -4.88 -17.56 -12.97
N ASP A 185 -5.99 -17.92 -13.61
CA ASP A 185 -7.32 -17.95 -12.98
C ASP A 185 -7.34 -18.95 -11.82
N GLY A 186 -6.73 -20.13 -12.00
CA GLY A 186 -6.56 -21.12 -10.93
C GLY A 186 -5.73 -20.59 -9.76
N ALA A 187 -4.64 -19.87 -10.04
CA ALA A 187 -3.79 -19.23 -9.03
C ALA A 187 -4.55 -18.14 -8.26
N ILE A 188 -5.29 -17.27 -8.96
CA ILE A 188 -6.16 -16.26 -8.36
C ILE A 188 -7.19 -16.93 -7.45
N PHE A 189 -7.88 -17.96 -7.95
CA PHE A 189 -8.85 -18.69 -7.14
C PHE A 189 -8.21 -19.28 -5.87
N ALA A 190 -7.05 -19.94 -5.99
CA ALA A 190 -6.33 -20.48 -4.86
C ALA A 190 -5.98 -19.40 -3.83
N GLN A 191 -5.53 -18.22 -4.28
CA GLN A 191 -5.26 -17.08 -3.39
C GLN A 191 -6.51 -16.64 -2.62
N THR A 192 -7.69 -16.65 -3.24
CA THR A 192 -8.93 -16.27 -2.54
C THR A 192 -9.32 -17.22 -1.41
N GLN A 193 -8.75 -18.42 -1.37
CA GLN A 193 -8.98 -19.42 -0.30
C GLN A 193 -7.98 -19.30 0.84
N VAL A 194 -6.93 -18.49 0.69
CA VAL A 194 -5.85 -18.32 1.68
C VAL A 194 -5.94 -16.94 2.31
N SER A 195 -6.00 -16.90 3.65
CA SER A 195 -5.99 -15.67 4.42
C SER A 195 -4.63 -15.50 5.13
N GLY A 196 -4.17 -14.24 5.23
CA GLY A 196 -2.95 -13.90 5.99
C GLY A 196 -1.63 -14.20 5.27
N GLY A 197 -1.67 -14.51 3.97
CA GLY A 197 -0.46 -14.74 3.18
C GLY A 197 -0.69 -14.57 1.68
N ASN A 198 0.36 -14.19 0.95
CA ASN A 198 0.37 -14.15 -0.51
C ASN A 198 1.05 -15.40 -1.06
N ILE A 199 0.25 -16.32 -1.64
CA ILE A 199 0.75 -17.55 -2.28
C ILE A 199 1.03 -17.37 -3.77
N LEU A 200 0.56 -16.27 -4.39
CA LEU A 200 0.71 -16.03 -5.82
C LEU A 200 2.19 -16.01 -6.23
N GLU A 201 3.07 -15.46 -5.38
CA GLU A 201 4.49 -15.44 -5.66
C GLU A 201 5.09 -16.85 -5.78
N ASN A 202 4.62 -17.82 -4.98
CA ASN A 202 5.07 -19.20 -5.04
C ASN A 202 4.48 -19.95 -6.26
N LEU A 203 3.32 -19.55 -6.76
CA LEU A 203 2.68 -20.15 -7.91
C LEU A 203 3.24 -19.64 -9.25
N LEU A 204 3.86 -18.46 -9.28
CA LEU A 204 4.52 -17.93 -10.48
C LEU A 204 5.91 -18.57 -10.65
N THR A 205 5.95 -19.71 -11.35
CA THR A 205 7.21 -20.39 -11.66
C THR A 205 8.02 -19.59 -12.70
N PRO A 206 9.34 -19.86 -12.87
CA PRO A 206 10.14 -19.22 -13.91
C PRO A 206 9.56 -19.40 -15.31
N GLU A 207 9.01 -20.57 -15.63
CA GLU A 207 8.40 -20.89 -16.93
C GLU A 207 7.16 -20.03 -17.17
N ILE A 208 6.30 -19.88 -16.16
CA ILE A 208 5.10 -19.03 -16.24
C ILE A 208 5.50 -17.56 -16.40
N CYS A 209 6.52 -17.09 -15.65
CA CYS A 209 7.03 -15.73 -15.80
C CYS A 209 7.59 -15.48 -17.21
N SER A 210 8.34 -16.42 -17.78
CA SER A 210 8.86 -16.31 -19.15
C SER A 210 7.74 -16.24 -20.19
N MET A 211 6.69 -17.04 -20.05
CA MET A 211 5.52 -16.97 -20.93
C MET A 211 4.81 -15.61 -20.83
N ILE A 212 4.66 -15.09 -19.62
CA ILE A 212 4.07 -13.77 -19.38
C ILE A 212 4.89 -12.68 -20.08
N GLU A 213 6.21 -12.68 -19.90
CA GLU A 213 7.13 -11.70 -20.50
C GLU A 213 7.08 -11.72 -22.03
N GLU A 214 7.04 -12.90 -22.62
CA GLU A 214 6.97 -13.08 -24.07
C GLU A 214 5.66 -12.52 -24.65
N ILE A 215 4.52 -12.80 -23.98
CA ILE A 215 3.19 -12.45 -24.50
C ILE A 215 2.87 -10.97 -24.26
N THR A 216 3.21 -10.45 -23.07
CA THR A 216 2.83 -9.08 -22.70
C THR A 216 3.80 -8.03 -23.21
N ASP A 217 4.92 -8.43 -23.85
CA ASP A 217 6.05 -7.54 -24.20
C ASP A 217 6.44 -6.59 -23.05
N TYR A 218 6.28 -7.09 -21.81
CA TYR A 218 6.59 -6.30 -20.63
C TYR A 218 8.10 -6.07 -20.54
N LYS A 219 8.49 -4.80 -20.62
CA LYS A 219 9.87 -4.36 -20.43
C LYS A 219 9.93 -3.46 -19.20
N LYS A 220 10.69 -3.87 -18.21
CA LYS A 220 11.05 -2.99 -17.11
C LYS A 220 12.08 -1.96 -17.57
N SER A 221 12.14 -0.79 -16.93
CA SER A 221 13.25 0.13 -17.17
C SER A 221 14.59 -0.49 -16.72
N ASP A 222 15.69 -0.05 -17.32
CA ASP A 222 17.04 -0.56 -17.00
C ASP A 222 17.41 -0.30 -15.52
N ASP A 223 16.79 0.69 -14.91
CA ASP A 223 17.02 1.11 -13.53
C ASP A 223 16.12 0.40 -12.52
N SER A 224 15.09 -0.31 -13.00
CA SER A 224 14.20 -1.12 -12.16
C SER A 224 14.70 -2.55 -12.02
N PHE A 225 14.75 -3.05 -10.80
CA PHE A 225 15.04 -4.46 -10.50
C PHE A 225 13.79 -5.25 -10.08
N VAL A 226 12.58 -4.67 -10.24
CA VAL A 226 11.34 -5.43 -10.05
C VAL A 226 11.31 -6.64 -10.98
N THR A 227 10.99 -7.80 -10.46
CA THR A 227 10.83 -9.01 -11.27
C THR A 227 9.40 -9.13 -11.78
N THR A 228 9.20 -9.79 -12.93
CA THR A 228 7.86 -10.13 -13.43
C THR A 228 7.07 -10.90 -12.38
N LYS A 229 7.71 -11.82 -11.69
CA LYS A 229 7.15 -12.55 -10.56
C LYS A 229 6.60 -11.61 -9.49
N LYS A 230 7.39 -10.63 -9.03
CA LYS A 230 6.97 -9.67 -8.01
C LYS A 230 5.84 -8.78 -8.50
N LEU A 231 5.97 -8.19 -9.69
CA LEU A 231 4.95 -7.35 -10.29
C LEU A 231 3.61 -8.09 -10.41
N PHE A 232 3.63 -9.29 -10.98
CA PHE A 232 2.39 -10.04 -11.20
C PHE A 232 1.77 -10.54 -9.91
N SER A 233 2.56 -11.08 -8.98
CA SER A 233 2.02 -11.60 -7.72
C SER A 233 1.41 -10.52 -6.81
N THR A 234 1.90 -9.28 -6.89
CA THR A 234 1.47 -8.21 -5.97
C THR A 234 0.43 -7.27 -6.59
N THR A 235 0.62 -6.87 -7.85
CA THR A 235 -0.25 -5.86 -8.47
C THR A 235 -1.22 -6.43 -9.49
N VAL A 236 -0.77 -7.27 -10.43
CA VAL A 236 -1.64 -7.76 -11.50
C VAL A 236 -2.64 -8.79 -10.96
N LEU A 237 -2.14 -9.93 -10.49
CA LEU A 237 -2.97 -11.00 -9.92
C LEU A 237 -3.44 -10.66 -8.50
N GLY A 238 -2.61 -9.94 -7.73
CA GLY A 238 -2.94 -9.52 -6.36
C GLY A 238 -4.18 -8.62 -6.32
N PHE A 239 -4.29 -7.63 -7.19
CA PHE A 239 -5.47 -6.76 -7.27
C PHE A 239 -6.69 -7.52 -7.80
N LYS A 240 -6.52 -8.45 -8.75
CA LYS A 240 -7.62 -9.32 -9.19
C LYS A 240 -8.13 -10.21 -8.06
N ALA A 241 -7.24 -10.86 -7.31
CA ALA A 241 -7.61 -11.67 -6.15
C ALA A 241 -8.31 -10.84 -5.07
N ALA A 242 -7.83 -9.60 -4.82
CA ALA A 242 -8.48 -8.67 -3.91
C ALA A 242 -9.88 -8.26 -4.40
N SER A 243 -10.06 -8.03 -5.70
CA SER A 243 -11.36 -7.73 -6.31
C SER A 243 -12.35 -8.87 -6.09
N VAL A 244 -11.96 -10.09 -6.43
CA VAL A 244 -12.79 -11.29 -6.25
C VAL A 244 -13.16 -11.50 -4.78
N THR A 245 -12.19 -11.36 -3.88
CA THR A 245 -12.41 -11.54 -2.44
C THR A 245 -13.37 -10.50 -1.87
N ARG A 246 -13.18 -9.21 -2.21
CA ARG A 246 -14.04 -8.11 -1.75
C ARG A 246 -15.48 -8.29 -2.22
N THR A 247 -15.66 -8.54 -3.52
CA THR A 247 -16.99 -8.78 -4.13
C THR A 247 -17.69 -9.98 -3.49
N ASN A 248 -16.99 -11.11 -3.32
CA ASN A 248 -17.55 -12.30 -2.70
C ASN A 248 -17.95 -12.07 -1.23
N ASN A 249 -17.11 -11.35 -0.46
CA ASN A 249 -17.40 -11.07 0.94
C ASN A 249 -18.59 -10.11 1.10
N LEU A 250 -18.66 -9.05 0.28
CA LEU A 250 -19.79 -8.13 0.29
C LEU A 250 -21.10 -8.81 -0.10
N ASN A 251 -21.07 -9.66 -1.13
CA ASN A 251 -22.21 -10.48 -1.53
C ASN A 251 -22.66 -11.44 -0.42
N LYS A 252 -21.74 -12.08 0.30
CA LYS A 252 -22.06 -12.92 1.44
C LYS A 252 -22.68 -12.14 2.59
N LEU A 253 -22.13 -10.95 2.90
CA LEU A 253 -22.64 -10.07 3.94
C LEU A 253 -24.06 -9.61 3.59
N SER A 254 -24.30 -9.12 2.37
CA SER A 254 -25.60 -8.61 1.95
C SER A 254 -26.71 -9.70 1.96
N LYS A 255 -26.34 -10.97 1.68
CA LYS A 255 -27.29 -12.09 1.65
C LYS A 255 -27.59 -12.69 3.01
N ASN A 256 -26.64 -12.67 3.94
CA ASN A 256 -26.71 -13.41 5.20
C ASN A 256 -27.03 -12.53 6.42
N PHE A 257 -26.98 -11.22 6.27
CA PHE A 257 -27.29 -10.30 7.38
C PHE A 257 -28.64 -9.62 7.16
N ILE A 258 -29.44 -9.55 8.24
CA ILE A 258 -30.69 -8.78 8.28
C ILE A 258 -30.40 -7.28 8.16
N HIS A 259 -29.16 -6.89 8.45
CA HIS A 259 -28.69 -5.52 8.47
C HIS A 259 -28.26 -5.03 7.08
N LYS A 260 -28.47 -3.75 6.84
CA LYS A 260 -28.09 -3.12 5.56
C LYS A 260 -26.58 -2.93 5.47
N VAL A 261 -25.99 -3.41 4.37
CA VAL A 261 -24.62 -3.13 4.01
C VAL A 261 -24.59 -1.83 3.18
N HIS A 262 -23.82 -0.85 3.62
CA HIS A 262 -23.63 0.42 2.93
C HIS A 262 -22.25 0.50 2.31
N LEU A 263 -22.19 0.84 1.03
CA LEU A 263 -20.94 0.93 0.26
C LEU A 263 -20.59 2.40 0.01
N PHE A 264 -19.37 2.78 0.42
CA PHE A 264 -18.77 4.07 0.12
C PHE A 264 -17.58 3.82 -0.81
N THR A 265 -17.85 3.82 -2.10
CA THR A 265 -16.89 3.46 -3.15
C THR A 265 -17.19 4.27 -4.41
N ASP A 266 -16.15 4.52 -5.20
CA ASP A 266 -16.21 5.05 -6.56
C ASP A 266 -16.23 3.93 -7.61
N SER A 267 -16.17 2.68 -7.16
CA SER A 267 -16.19 1.50 -8.03
C SER A 267 -17.58 1.22 -8.59
N ASP A 268 -17.62 0.57 -9.76
CA ASP A 268 -18.85 0.01 -10.30
C ASP A 268 -19.36 -1.14 -9.42
N THR A 269 -20.57 -1.02 -8.92
CA THR A 269 -21.22 -1.99 -8.02
C THR A 269 -22.24 -2.88 -8.72
N SER A 270 -22.33 -2.83 -10.04
CA SER A 270 -23.31 -3.59 -10.83
C SER A 270 -23.19 -5.12 -10.68
N THR A 271 -22.06 -5.61 -10.20
CA THR A 271 -21.79 -7.05 -9.97
C THR A 271 -22.07 -7.53 -8.55
N LEU A 272 -22.51 -6.64 -7.65
CA LEU A 272 -22.83 -6.94 -6.24
C LEU A 272 -24.27 -7.35 -6.01
#